data_8674bae54a8b692e6f360d7c2a13df89
#
_entry.id   8674bae54a8b692e6f360d7c2a13df89
#
_cell.length_a   1.000
_cell.length_b   1.000
_cell.length_c   1.000
_cell.angle_alpha   90.00
_cell.angle_beta   90.00
_cell.angle_gamma   90.00
#
_symmetry.space_group_name_H-M   'P 1'
#
loop_
_entity.id
_entity.type
_entity.pdbx_description
1 polymer ?
#
loop_
_entity_poly.entity_id
_entity_poly.type
_entity_poly.pdbx_seq_one_letter_code
_entity_poly.pdbx_strand_id
1 'polypeptide(L)'
;MLITFDGEWGIAMRLKGTPSFPRNRVLGCITDNALIYEYGKEVARQCREIGVHVNFAPVADVDNNPLNPVINTRSFGGDPKNVMEKVIAYSRGLEEGGVLSVSKHFPGHGDTNVDSHKALPVLKFSRERLDSIELYPFKKAVEAGLGGMMVGHLEVPALSKKPASLSPEIIGILQKEYGFQ
;
A
#
# COMPACT_ATOMS: atom_id res chain seq x y z
N MET A 1 -10.64 20.69 8.74
CA MET A 1 -9.24 20.22 8.72
C MET A 1 -9.24 18.73 8.40
N LEU A 2 -8.39 18.26 7.48
CA LEU A 2 -8.24 16.84 7.14
C LEU A 2 -7.15 16.24 8.04
N ILE A 3 -7.46 15.16 8.77
CA ILE A 3 -6.53 14.46 9.65
C ILE A 3 -6.16 13.13 9.00
N THR A 4 -4.86 12.90 8.86
CA THR A 4 -4.29 11.70 8.24
C THR A 4 -3.50 10.90 9.27
N PHE A 5 -3.37 9.59 9.05
CA PHE A 5 -2.75 8.68 10.02
C PHE A 5 -2.09 7.48 9.33
N ASP A 6 -1.01 6.97 9.92
CA ASP A 6 -0.43 5.69 9.53
C ASP A 6 -0.90 4.59 10.48
N GLY A 7 -1.93 3.88 10.10
CA GLY A 7 -2.52 2.77 10.85
C GLY A 7 -2.60 1.48 10.04
N GLU A 8 -1.45 0.98 9.55
CA GLU A 8 -1.39 -0.20 8.66
C GLU A 8 -2.01 -1.45 9.27
N TRP A 9 -1.88 -1.63 10.59
CA TRP A 9 -2.52 -2.69 11.37
C TRP A 9 -3.38 -2.11 12.52
N GLY A 10 -4.10 -1.03 12.23
CA GLY A 10 -4.95 -0.32 13.17
C GLY A 10 -4.22 0.78 13.94
N ILE A 11 -4.97 1.46 14.82
CA ILE A 11 -4.45 2.61 15.56
C ILE A 11 -3.33 2.25 16.54
N ALA A 12 -3.25 0.99 16.97
CA ALA A 12 -2.18 0.48 17.84
C ALA A 12 -0.77 0.60 17.22
N MET A 13 -0.68 0.82 15.90
CA MET A 13 0.60 1.16 15.25
C MET A 13 1.25 2.39 15.88
N ARG A 14 0.44 3.35 16.35
CA ARG A 14 0.89 4.65 16.88
C ARG A 14 0.44 4.91 18.32
N LEU A 15 -0.70 4.38 18.73
CA LEU A 15 -1.32 4.67 20.02
C LEU A 15 -1.23 3.46 20.96
N LYS A 16 -0.44 3.59 22.01
CA LYS A 16 -0.29 2.54 23.04
C LYS A 16 -1.59 2.34 23.83
N GLY A 17 -1.85 1.10 24.24
CA GLY A 17 -3.03 0.78 25.05
C GLY A 17 -4.32 0.58 24.27
N THR A 18 -4.27 0.61 22.94
CA THR A 18 -5.41 0.31 22.05
C THR A 18 -5.34 -1.15 21.55
N PRO A 19 -6.47 -1.72 21.06
CA PRO A 19 -6.47 -3.07 20.49
C PRO A 19 -5.46 -3.21 19.36
N SER A 20 -4.60 -4.22 19.44
CA SER A 20 -3.55 -4.47 18.45
C SER A 20 -3.92 -5.63 17.56
N PHE A 21 -3.82 -5.44 16.25
CA PHE A 21 -3.97 -6.49 15.26
C PHE A 21 -2.62 -7.08 14.83
N PRO A 22 -2.61 -8.29 14.25
CA PRO A 22 -1.41 -8.84 13.64
C PRO A 22 -0.87 -7.96 12.51
N ARG A 23 0.43 -8.11 12.21
CA ARG A 23 1.03 -7.49 11.03
C ARG A 23 0.44 -8.04 9.74
N ASN A 24 0.48 -7.26 8.67
CA ASN A 24 -0.12 -7.61 7.39
C ASN A 24 0.40 -8.95 6.83
N ARG A 25 1.65 -9.33 7.10
CA ARG A 25 2.20 -10.64 6.71
C ARG A 25 1.37 -11.81 7.28
N VAL A 26 0.89 -11.70 8.50
CA VAL A 26 0.03 -12.71 9.12
C VAL A 26 -1.37 -12.65 8.52
N LEU A 27 -1.92 -11.45 8.31
CA LEU A 27 -3.22 -11.25 7.66
C LEU A 27 -3.21 -11.76 6.21
N GLY A 28 -2.07 -11.70 5.53
CA GLY A 28 -1.87 -12.26 4.19
C GLY A 28 -2.05 -13.77 4.10
N CYS A 29 -1.96 -14.51 5.22
CA CYS A 29 -2.21 -15.96 5.28
C CYS A 29 -3.70 -16.31 5.39
N ILE A 30 -4.58 -15.34 5.64
CA ILE A 30 -6.03 -15.56 5.71
C ILE A 30 -6.55 -15.77 4.29
N THR A 31 -7.24 -16.87 4.04
CA THR A 31 -7.81 -17.19 2.72
C THR A 31 -9.15 -16.52 2.48
N ASP A 32 -9.93 -16.29 3.53
CA ASP A 32 -11.22 -15.62 3.45
C ASP A 32 -11.06 -14.09 3.45
N ASN A 33 -11.19 -13.47 2.29
CA ASN A 33 -11.06 -12.02 2.13
C ASN A 33 -12.21 -11.23 2.78
N ALA A 34 -13.35 -11.86 3.14
CA ALA A 34 -14.38 -11.20 3.90
C ALA A 34 -13.90 -10.82 5.30
N LEU A 35 -13.02 -11.61 5.91
CA LEU A 35 -12.39 -11.26 7.19
C LEU A 35 -11.46 -10.05 7.08
N ILE A 36 -10.77 -9.90 5.94
CA ILE A 36 -9.91 -8.73 5.69
C ILE A 36 -10.77 -7.47 5.46
N TYR A 37 -11.91 -7.61 4.82
CA TYR A 37 -12.87 -6.52 4.68
C TYR A 37 -13.42 -6.08 6.04
N GLU A 38 -13.89 -7.01 6.88
CA GLU A 38 -14.38 -6.69 8.24
C GLU A 38 -13.27 -6.10 9.12
N TYR A 39 -12.04 -6.58 8.99
CA TYR A 39 -10.88 -5.97 9.62
C TYR A 39 -10.70 -4.50 9.17
N GLY A 40 -10.84 -4.21 7.88
CA GLY A 40 -10.79 -2.85 7.34
C GLY A 40 -11.86 -1.93 7.98
N LYS A 41 -13.09 -2.44 8.12
CA LYS A 41 -14.19 -1.72 8.79
C LYS A 41 -13.88 -1.43 10.26
N GLU A 42 -13.32 -2.40 10.97
CA GLU A 42 -12.93 -2.19 12.37
C GLU A 42 -11.81 -1.14 12.51
N VAL A 43 -10.82 -1.16 11.62
CA VAL A 43 -9.78 -0.11 11.60
C VAL A 43 -10.39 1.26 11.29
N ALA A 44 -11.35 1.33 10.36
CA ALA A 44 -12.08 2.57 10.06
C ALA A 44 -12.85 3.08 11.30
N ARG A 45 -13.52 2.19 12.01
CA ARG A 45 -14.23 2.55 13.27
C ARG A 45 -13.26 3.17 14.27
N GLN A 46 -12.10 2.54 14.49
CA GLN A 46 -11.07 3.06 15.39
C GLN A 46 -10.53 4.43 14.93
N CYS A 47 -10.25 4.58 13.63
CA CYS A 47 -9.80 5.84 13.05
C CYS A 47 -10.82 6.97 13.27
N ARG A 48 -12.11 6.70 13.06
CA ARG A 48 -13.18 7.69 13.26
C ARG A 48 -13.34 8.10 14.71
N GLU A 49 -13.20 7.18 15.65
CA GLU A 49 -13.27 7.48 17.09
C GLU A 49 -12.21 8.50 17.53
N ILE A 50 -11.05 8.50 16.87
CA ILE A 50 -9.97 9.47 17.16
C ILE A 50 -9.96 10.67 16.17
N GLY A 51 -10.96 10.80 15.30
CA GLY A 51 -11.12 11.91 14.37
C GLY A 51 -10.24 11.83 13.12
N VAL A 52 -9.75 10.64 12.74
CA VAL A 52 -8.96 10.42 11.51
C VAL A 52 -9.88 10.25 10.31
N HIS A 53 -9.57 10.95 9.21
CA HIS A 53 -10.34 10.96 7.97
C HIS A 53 -9.69 10.11 6.86
N VAL A 54 -8.34 10.01 6.88
CA VAL A 54 -7.55 9.28 5.89
C VAL A 54 -6.56 8.37 6.60
N ASN A 55 -6.57 7.09 6.28
CA ASN A 55 -5.56 6.14 6.73
C ASN A 55 -4.56 5.86 5.60
N PHE A 56 -3.27 6.10 5.84
CA PHE A 56 -2.20 5.74 4.92
C PHE A 56 -1.93 4.23 4.95
N ALA A 57 -2.95 3.48 4.55
CA ALA A 57 -3.03 2.03 4.43
C ALA A 57 -4.05 1.67 3.33
N PRO A 58 -3.91 0.51 2.72
CA PRO A 58 -2.98 -0.59 2.96
C PRO A 58 -1.61 -0.43 2.30
N VAL A 59 -0.65 -1.28 2.75
CA VAL A 59 0.61 -1.50 2.03
C VAL A 59 0.34 -2.47 0.88
N ALA A 60 0.50 -1.97 -0.35
CA ALA A 60 0.29 -2.72 -1.60
C ALA A 60 1.61 -3.26 -2.20
N ASP A 61 2.73 -3.01 -1.53
CA ASP A 61 4.03 -3.53 -1.92
C ASP A 61 4.07 -5.06 -1.84
N VAL A 62 4.59 -5.70 -2.89
CA VAL A 62 4.79 -7.16 -2.95
C VAL A 62 6.17 -7.48 -2.39
N ASP A 63 6.24 -8.17 -1.24
CA ASP A 63 7.49 -8.47 -0.56
C ASP A 63 8.11 -9.78 -1.08
N ASN A 64 8.84 -9.68 -2.16
CA ASN A 64 9.55 -10.77 -2.81
C ASN A 64 11.09 -10.72 -2.63
N ASN A 65 11.58 -9.77 -1.83
CA ASN A 65 12.97 -9.67 -1.43
C ASN A 65 13.12 -9.87 0.09
N PRO A 66 13.61 -11.03 0.56
CA PRO A 66 13.77 -11.31 1.99
C PRO A 66 14.77 -10.38 2.69
N LEU A 67 15.60 -9.64 1.94
CA LEU A 67 16.55 -8.67 2.46
C LEU A 67 15.96 -7.25 2.55
N ASN A 68 14.69 -7.06 2.18
CA ASN A 68 14.04 -5.75 2.27
C ASN A 68 13.94 -5.30 3.75
N PRO A 69 14.60 -4.18 4.13
CA PRO A 69 14.62 -3.75 5.53
C PRO A 69 13.37 -2.96 5.96
N VAL A 70 12.51 -2.59 5.01
CA VAL A 70 11.42 -1.63 5.24
C VAL A 70 10.04 -2.28 5.13
N ILE A 71 9.78 -3.03 4.08
CA ILE A 71 8.45 -3.60 3.79
C ILE A 71 8.21 -4.85 4.60
N ASN A 72 8.93 -5.93 4.36
CA ASN A 72 8.92 -7.14 5.17
C ASN A 72 7.52 -7.50 5.71
N THR A 73 7.33 -7.50 7.05
CA THR A 73 6.06 -7.86 7.71
C THR A 73 4.92 -6.87 7.49
N ARG A 74 5.19 -5.71 6.89
CA ARG A 74 4.18 -4.72 6.52
C ARG A 74 3.39 -5.12 5.26
N SER A 75 3.99 -5.93 4.36
CA SER A 75 3.31 -6.48 3.19
C SER A 75 2.40 -7.65 3.55
N PHE A 76 1.36 -7.87 2.75
CA PHE A 76 0.52 -9.08 2.81
C PHE A 76 1.18 -10.33 2.22
N GLY A 77 2.34 -10.21 1.57
CA GLY A 77 3.10 -11.35 1.07
C GLY A 77 3.90 -11.10 -0.20
N GLY A 78 4.45 -12.17 -0.77
CA GLY A 78 5.24 -12.15 -2.00
C GLY A 78 4.47 -12.56 -3.26
N ASP A 79 3.19 -12.93 -3.15
CA ASP A 79 2.33 -13.21 -4.30
C ASP A 79 1.52 -11.96 -4.67
N PRO A 80 1.71 -11.37 -5.87
CA PRO A 80 1.02 -10.16 -6.30
C PRO A 80 -0.50 -10.28 -6.29
N LYS A 81 -1.05 -11.47 -6.60
CA LYS A 81 -2.50 -11.70 -6.60
C LYS A 81 -3.06 -11.68 -5.18
N ASN A 82 -2.40 -12.39 -4.27
CA ASN A 82 -2.81 -12.38 -2.86
C ASN A 82 -2.71 -10.96 -2.27
N VAL A 83 -1.61 -10.24 -2.53
CA VAL A 83 -1.46 -8.85 -2.09
C VAL A 83 -2.60 -7.99 -2.63
N MET A 84 -2.90 -8.08 -3.93
CA MET A 84 -3.99 -7.35 -4.57
C MET A 84 -5.35 -7.62 -3.90
N GLU A 85 -5.69 -8.89 -3.66
CA GLU A 85 -6.95 -9.27 -3.03
C GLU A 85 -7.08 -8.69 -1.62
N LYS A 86 -6.01 -8.76 -0.82
CA LYS A 86 -5.98 -8.17 0.53
C LYS A 86 -6.09 -6.66 0.50
N VAL A 87 -5.37 -6.01 -0.41
CA VAL A 87 -5.42 -4.55 -0.61
C VAL A 87 -6.85 -4.11 -0.93
N ILE A 88 -7.51 -4.76 -1.88
CA ILE A 88 -8.88 -4.42 -2.27
C ILE A 88 -9.86 -4.64 -1.11
N ALA A 89 -9.79 -5.79 -0.44
CA ALA A 89 -10.69 -6.09 0.67
C ALA A 89 -10.52 -5.10 1.83
N TYR A 90 -9.28 -4.83 2.23
CA TYR A 90 -8.98 -3.90 3.32
C TYR A 90 -9.39 -2.46 2.98
N SER A 91 -9.07 -1.98 1.76
CA SER A 91 -9.44 -0.64 1.33
C SER A 91 -10.95 -0.44 1.28
N ARG A 92 -11.69 -1.42 0.74
CA ARG A 92 -13.17 -1.36 0.75
C ARG A 92 -13.72 -1.28 2.18
N GLY A 93 -13.18 -2.08 3.08
CA GLY A 93 -13.58 -2.02 4.49
C GLY A 93 -13.33 -0.65 5.12
N LEU A 94 -12.16 -0.03 4.86
CA LEU A 94 -11.85 1.32 5.32
C LEU A 94 -12.84 2.35 4.76
N GLU A 95 -13.09 2.34 3.45
CA GLU A 95 -13.90 3.35 2.76
C GLU A 95 -15.38 3.23 3.07
N GLU A 96 -15.92 2.02 3.10
CA GLU A 96 -17.30 1.78 3.55
C GLU A 96 -17.47 2.08 5.05
N GLY A 97 -16.39 1.97 5.84
CA GLY A 97 -16.31 2.42 7.23
C GLY A 97 -16.18 3.94 7.38
N GLY A 98 -16.08 4.71 6.27
CA GLY A 98 -16.02 6.17 6.26
C GLY A 98 -14.63 6.77 6.46
N VAL A 99 -13.55 6.02 6.15
CA VAL A 99 -12.15 6.47 6.19
C VAL A 99 -11.51 6.23 4.84
N LEU A 100 -10.97 7.28 4.21
CA LEU A 100 -10.30 7.15 2.92
C LEU A 100 -9.06 6.26 3.05
N SER A 101 -8.95 5.25 2.19
CA SER A 101 -7.76 4.40 2.08
C SER A 101 -6.69 5.03 1.19
N VAL A 102 -5.42 4.71 1.45
CA VAL A 102 -4.29 5.14 0.61
C VAL A 102 -3.34 3.99 0.41
N SER A 103 -3.40 3.37 -0.77
CA SER A 103 -2.48 2.28 -1.14
C SER A 103 -1.06 2.80 -1.36
N LYS A 104 -0.06 2.12 -0.79
CA LYS A 104 1.34 2.57 -0.77
C LYS A 104 2.32 1.42 -0.92
N HIS A 105 3.52 1.63 -1.48
CA HIS A 105 4.19 2.85 -1.95
C HIS A 105 4.40 2.76 -3.46
N PHE A 106 3.54 3.39 -4.23
CA PHE A 106 3.62 3.35 -5.70
C PHE A 106 4.98 3.88 -6.21
N PRO A 107 5.62 3.28 -7.19
CA PRO A 107 5.24 2.14 -8.03
C PRO A 107 5.60 0.74 -7.48
N GLY A 108 5.94 0.63 -6.20
CA GLY A 108 6.29 -0.60 -5.49
C GLY A 108 7.64 -0.49 -4.79
N HIS A 109 7.69 -0.82 -3.51
CA HIS A 109 8.90 -0.74 -2.66
C HIS A 109 9.32 -2.13 -2.15
N GLY A 110 8.60 -3.19 -2.55
CA GLY A 110 8.76 -4.52 -1.96
C GLY A 110 10.05 -5.25 -2.32
N ASP A 111 10.67 -4.93 -3.45
CA ASP A 111 11.92 -5.55 -3.92
C ASP A 111 13.14 -4.62 -3.82
N THR A 112 13.13 -3.71 -2.85
CA THR A 112 14.28 -2.87 -2.54
C THR A 112 15.10 -3.45 -1.40
N ASN A 113 16.41 -3.22 -1.39
CA ASN A 113 17.35 -3.62 -0.33
C ASN A 113 17.91 -2.43 0.45
N VAL A 114 17.35 -1.25 0.24
CA VAL A 114 17.75 0.00 0.92
C VAL A 114 16.51 0.68 1.49
N ASP A 115 16.66 1.20 2.70
CA ASP A 115 15.65 2.04 3.34
C ASP A 115 15.62 3.42 2.68
N SER A 116 14.47 3.83 2.13
CA SER A 116 14.27 5.12 1.47
C SER A 116 14.50 6.34 2.38
N HIS A 117 14.51 6.16 3.70
CA HIS A 117 14.87 7.21 4.66
C HIS A 117 16.39 7.39 4.81
N LYS A 118 17.20 6.44 4.32
CA LYS A 118 18.67 6.45 4.45
C LYS A 118 19.36 6.73 3.12
N ALA A 119 18.83 6.21 2.03
CA ALA A 119 19.33 6.44 0.68
C ALA A 119 18.22 6.19 -0.34
N LEU A 120 18.37 6.71 -1.55
CA LEU A 120 17.40 6.50 -2.62
C LEU A 120 17.45 5.05 -3.11
N PRO A 121 16.39 4.23 -2.89
CA PRO A 121 16.33 2.87 -3.41
C PRO A 121 16.20 2.89 -4.94
N VAL A 122 16.79 1.90 -5.62
CA VAL A 122 16.73 1.77 -7.07
C VAL A 122 16.19 0.40 -7.45
N LEU A 123 15.11 0.35 -8.23
CA LEU A 123 14.55 -0.86 -8.83
C LEU A 123 15.00 -0.99 -10.28
N LYS A 124 15.92 -1.91 -10.56
CA LYS A 124 16.52 -2.14 -11.89
C LYS A 124 15.81 -3.27 -12.64
N PHE A 125 14.48 -3.22 -12.75
CA PHE A 125 13.69 -4.22 -13.48
C PHE A 125 13.17 -3.68 -14.80
N SER A 126 12.84 -4.57 -15.73
CA SER A 126 12.15 -4.19 -16.97
C SER A 126 10.72 -3.76 -16.69
N ARG A 127 10.10 -3.03 -17.62
CA ARG A 127 8.69 -2.61 -17.51
C ARG A 127 7.76 -3.82 -17.36
N GLU A 128 7.99 -4.89 -18.12
CA GLU A 128 7.18 -6.12 -18.09
C GLU A 128 7.24 -6.78 -16.70
N ARG A 129 8.43 -6.81 -16.09
CA ARG A 129 8.59 -7.34 -14.72
C ARG A 129 7.84 -6.48 -13.71
N LEU A 130 7.96 -5.15 -13.80
CA LEU A 130 7.25 -4.22 -12.93
C LEU A 130 5.73 -4.35 -13.08
N ASP A 131 5.22 -4.44 -14.30
CA ASP A 131 3.78 -4.60 -14.58
C ASP A 131 3.23 -5.91 -14.00
N SER A 132 4.03 -6.97 -13.97
CA SER A 132 3.60 -8.29 -13.50
C SER A 132 3.60 -8.43 -11.98
N ILE A 133 4.42 -7.65 -11.26
CA ILE A 133 4.61 -7.80 -9.81
C ILE A 133 4.40 -6.48 -9.08
N GLU A 134 5.30 -5.51 -9.22
CA GLU A 134 5.30 -4.30 -8.40
C GLU A 134 4.07 -3.42 -8.65
N LEU A 135 3.76 -3.17 -9.90
CA LEU A 135 2.65 -2.31 -10.34
C LEU A 135 1.29 -3.00 -10.27
N TYR A 136 1.26 -4.33 -10.29
CA TYR A 136 0.03 -5.11 -10.41
C TYR A 136 -1.01 -4.81 -9.32
N PRO A 137 -0.69 -4.82 -8.01
CA PRO A 137 -1.67 -4.52 -6.97
C PRO A 137 -2.23 -3.09 -7.07
N PHE A 138 -1.39 -2.12 -7.43
CA PHE A 138 -1.80 -0.72 -7.57
C PHE A 138 -2.75 -0.52 -8.76
N LYS A 139 -2.44 -1.10 -9.91
CA LYS A 139 -3.33 -1.07 -11.07
C LYS A 139 -4.71 -1.63 -10.71
N LYS A 140 -4.75 -2.75 -10.02
CA LYS A 140 -6.00 -3.39 -9.61
C LYS A 140 -6.76 -2.59 -8.54
N ALA A 141 -6.06 -1.89 -7.65
CA ALA A 141 -6.69 -0.98 -6.70
C ALA A 141 -7.37 0.20 -7.42
N VAL A 142 -6.72 0.77 -8.44
CA VAL A 142 -7.34 1.82 -9.28
C VAL A 142 -8.55 1.28 -10.05
N GLU A 143 -8.43 0.11 -10.68
CA GLU A 143 -9.55 -0.55 -11.39
C GLU A 143 -10.75 -0.85 -10.45
N ALA A 144 -10.49 -1.07 -9.16
CA ALA A 144 -11.52 -1.26 -8.14
C ALA A 144 -12.14 0.04 -7.62
N GLY A 145 -11.67 1.20 -8.10
CA GLY A 145 -12.16 2.53 -7.70
C GLY A 145 -11.76 2.96 -6.29
N LEU A 146 -10.61 2.50 -5.78
CA LEU A 146 -10.16 2.79 -4.42
C LEU A 146 -9.45 4.14 -4.31
N GLY A 147 -9.64 4.81 -3.17
CA GLY A 147 -9.54 6.23 -3.00
C GLY A 147 -8.18 6.90 -3.14
N GLY A 148 -7.09 6.37 -2.59
CA GLY A 148 -5.82 7.09 -2.55
C GLY A 148 -4.61 6.28 -2.99
N MET A 149 -3.59 6.98 -3.55
CA MET A 149 -2.29 6.41 -3.88
C MET A 149 -1.18 7.26 -3.30
N MET A 150 -0.27 6.63 -2.53
CA MET A 150 0.93 7.30 -2.04
C MET A 150 2.11 6.91 -2.92
N VAL A 151 2.75 7.92 -3.52
CA VAL A 151 3.96 7.72 -4.32
C VAL A 151 5.18 7.63 -3.42
N GLY A 152 5.94 6.56 -3.56
CA GLY A 152 7.17 6.33 -2.82
C GLY A 152 8.35 7.16 -3.35
N HIS A 153 9.37 7.37 -2.50
CA HIS A 153 10.58 8.05 -2.91
C HIS A 153 11.67 7.03 -3.28
N LEU A 154 11.62 6.55 -4.53
CA LEU A 154 12.55 5.56 -5.08
C LEU A 154 12.75 5.80 -6.58
N GLU A 155 13.86 5.30 -7.11
CA GLU A 155 14.20 5.41 -8.52
C GLU A 155 13.84 4.11 -9.26
N VAL A 156 13.17 4.25 -10.41
CA VAL A 156 12.80 3.14 -11.29
C VAL A 156 13.21 3.50 -12.71
N PRO A 157 14.46 3.19 -13.12
CA PRO A 157 15.03 3.66 -14.40
C PRO A 157 14.23 3.25 -15.64
N ALA A 158 13.51 2.13 -15.57
CA ALA A 158 12.63 1.69 -16.66
C ALA A 158 11.37 2.57 -16.84
N LEU A 159 11.01 3.38 -15.83
CA LEU A 159 9.83 4.25 -15.86
C LEU A 159 10.21 5.73 -15.97
N SER A 160 11.28 6.15 -15.27
CA SER A 160 11.75 7.54 -15.28
C SER A 160 13.20 7.66 -14.79
N LYS A 161 13.87 8.74 -15.20
CA LYS A 161 15.19 9.13 -14.69
C LYS A 161 15.14 9.92 -13.38
N LYS A 162 13.94 10.26 -12.91
CA LYS A 162 13.73 11.00 -11.65
C LYS A 162 13.16 10.06 -10.58
N PRO A 163 13.38 10.35 -9.30
CA PRO A 163 12.68 9.66 -8.23
C PRO A 163 11.17 9.70 -8.45
N ALA A 164 10.46 8.62 -8.12
CA ALA A 164 9.04 8.45 -8.43
C ALA A 164 8.17 9.61 -7.92
N SER A 165 8.43 10.09 -6.70
CA SER A 165 7.71 11.23 -6.11
C SER A 165 7.92 12.58 -6.82
N LEU A 166 8.89 12.67 -7.73
CA LEU A 166 9.22 13.87 -8.52
C LEU A 166 9.07 13.64 -10.04
N SER A 167 8.51 12.50 -10.45
CA SER A 167 8.42 12.08 -11.84
C SER A 167 7.01 12.26 -12.41
N PRO A 168 6.80 13.22 -13.32
CA PRO A 168 5.54 13.33 -14.07
C PRO A 168 5.22 12.07 -14.88
N GLU A 169 6.24 11.35 -15.36
CA GLU A 169 6.08 10.11 -16.13
C GLU A 169 5.44 9.03 -15.25
N ILE A 170 5.95 8.83 -14.01
CA ILE A 170 5.42 7.84 -13.07
C ILE A 170 4.03 8.22 -12.58
N ILE A 171 3.78 9.50 -12.29
CA ILE A 171 2.43 9.99 -11.97
C ILE A 171 1.50 9.78 -13.17
N GLY A 172 2.01 9.98 -14.41
CA GLY A 172 1.27 9.74 -15.64
C GLY A 172 0.80 8.29 -15.81
N ILE A 173 1.52 7.30 -15.28
CA ILE A 173 1.06 5.90 -15.27
C ILE A 173 -0.24 5.78 -14.47
N LEU A 174 -0.30 6.35 -13.25
CA LEU A 174 -1.53 6.35 -12.46
C LEU A 174 -2.68 7.05 -13.19
N GLN A 175 -2.45 8.27 -13.68
CA GLN A 175 -3.51 9.12 -14.24
C GLN A 175 -3.94 8.71 -15.63
N LYS A 176 -2.98 8.45 -16.55
CA LYS A 176 -3.27 8.26 -17.98
C LYS A 176 -3.40 6.78 -18.35
N GLU A 177 -2.58 5.90 -17.78
CA GLU A 177 -2.63 4.48 -18.11
C GLU A 177 -3.66 3.73 -17.27
N TYR A 178 -3.78 4.06 -15.95
CA TYR A 178 -4.71 3.36 -15.05
C TYR A 178 -6.03 4.11 -14.85
N GLY A 179 -6.10 5.41 -15.20
CA GLY A 179 -7.31 6.21 -15.07
C GLY A 179 -7.60 6.71 -13.65
N PHE A 180 -6.57 6.79 -12.79
CA PHE A 180 -6.69 7.34 -11.44
C PHE A 180 -7.05 8.84 -11.50
N GLN A 181 -8.10 9.24 -10.76
CA GLN A 181 -8.64 10.61 -10.72
C GLN A 181 -8.36 11.29 -9.39
#